data_ac438b39067567c837e134e749cf8cde
#
_entry.id   ac438b39067567c837e134e749cf8cde
#
_cell.length_a   1.000
_cell.length_b   1.000
_cell.length_c   1.000
_cell.angle_alpha   90.00
_cell.angle_beta   90.00
_cell.angle_gamma   90.00
#
_symmetry.space_group_name_H-M   'P 1'
#
loop_
_entity.id
_entity.type
_entity.pdbx_description
1 polymer ?
#
loop_
_entity_poly.entity_id
_entity_poly.type
_entity_poly.pdbx_seq_one_letter_code
_entity_poly.pdbx_strand_id
1 'polypeptide(L)'
;PYSYLALKQLIELKKQLPLKINYRPIMPMVMRGMKIDLEKGLYILSDCKRIANQKEIAFGNITDPLGRAVERCYSLFPYVKRLNKEEEFFNLFLTAVWSNGQHGYLNKTLKNIIRKLDLSWNDAKKELDTNYWREEIENNRKAMYNIGKWGPPSFAVKNQNNEVLTNLWGQDRIWLIEEIMYL
;
A
#
# COMPACT_ATOMS: atom_id res chain seq x y z
N PRO A 1 -6.53 0.36 6.03
CA PRO A 1 -5.42 0.55 6.98
C PRO A 1 -4.50 -0.67 7.08
N TYR A 2 -5.01 -1.93 6.91
CA TYR A 2 -4.17 -3.13 6.98
C TYR A 2 -2.98 -3.13 6.00
N SER A 3 -3.13 -2.54 4.80
CA SER A 3 -2.01 -2.39 3.85
C SER A 3 -0.92 -1.45 4.37
N TYR A 4 -1.28 -0.45 5.18
CA TYR A 4 -0.31 0.41 5.85
C TYR A 4 0.51 -0.37 6.88
N LEU A 5 -0.16 -1.15 7.73
CA LEU A 5 0.50 -2.00 8.72
C LEU A 5 1.39 -3.06 8.06
N ALA A 6 0.91 -3.65 6.96
CA ALA A 6 1.68 -4.61 6.18
C ALA A 6 2.95 -3.98 5.60
N LEU A 7 2.83 -2.80 4.98
CA LEU A 7 3.99 -2.10 4.41
C LEU A 7 5.05 -1.80 5.47
N LYS A 8 4.63 -1.32 6.65
CA LYS A 8 5.57 -1.04 7.75
C LYS A 8 6.31 -2.29 8.20
N GLN A 9 5.60 -3.41 8.37
CA GLN A 9 6.21 -4.69 8.76
C GLN A 9 7.16 -5.21 7.65
N LEU A 10 6.80 -5.09 6.37
CA LEU A 10 7.68 -5.50 5.27
C LEU A 10 8.94 -4.66 5.15
N ILE A 11 8.86 -3.36 5.40
CA ILE A 11 10.05 -2.49 5.43
C ILE A 11 11.00 -2.91 6.56
N GLU A 12 10.49 -3.26 7.74
CA GLU A 12 11.33 -3.79 8.83
C GLU A 12 11.93 -5.16 8.47
N LEU A 13 11.13 -6.06 7.89
CA LEU A 13 11.59 -7.38 7.48
C LEU A 13 12.70 -7.31 6.42
N LYS A 14 12.63 -6.35 5.48
CA LYS A 14 13.69 -6.10 4.49
C LYS A 14 15.04 -5.70 5.09
N LYS A 15 15.08 -5.19 6.30
CA LYS A 15 16.36 -4.89 6.97
C LYS A 15 17.09 -6.16 7.42
N GLN A 16 16.34 -7.24 7.60
CA GLN A 16 16.83 -8.52 8.12
C GLN A 16 17.00 -9.56 7.01
N LEU A 17 16.19 -9.50 5.96
CA LEU A 17 16.14 -10.47 4.88
C LEU A 17 16.33 -9.80 3.50
N PRO A 18 17.00 -10.43 2.55
CA PRO A 18 17.26 -9.91 1.20
C PRO A 18 16.00 -9.99 0.31
N LEU A 19 14.91 -9.34 0.72
CA LEU A 19 13.64 -9.35 0.02
C LEU A 19 13.62 -8.34 -1.14
N LYS A 20 13.25 -8.82 -2.32
CA LYS A 20 12.84 -7.97 -3.44
C LYS A 20 11.32 -7.91 -3.49
N ILE A 21 10.74 -6.73 -3.26
CA ILE A 21 9.29 -6.53 -3.23
C ILE A 21 8.83 -5.83 -4.51
N ASN A 22 7.84 -6.42 -5.18
CA ASN A 22 7.15 -5.82 -6.31
C ASN A 22 5.78 -5.31 -5.84
N TYR A 23 5.62 -4.01 -5.77
CA TYR A 23 4.40 -3.35 -5.32
C TYR A 23 3.35 -3.34 -6.43
N ARG A 24 2.19 -3.92 -6.14
CA ARG A 24 1.06 -4.05 -7.07
C ARG A 24 -0.19 -3.41 -6.46
N PRO A 25 -0.35 -2.09 -6.56
CA PRO A 25 -1.52 -1.42 -6.02
C PRO A 25 -2.79 -1.87 -6.72
N ILE A 26 -3.89 -1.96 -5.95
CA ILE A 26 -5.24 -2.27 -6.44
C ILE A 26 -6.23 -1.31 -5.78
N MET A 27 -7.37 -1.08 -6.43
CA MET A 27 -8.41 -0.24 -5.83
C MET A 27 -8.90 -0.82 -4.51
N PRO A 28 -9.11 -0.01 -3.47
CA PRO A 28 -9.69 -0.43 -2.21
C PRO A 28 -11.02 -1.18 -2.41
N MET A 29 -11.31 -2.15 -1.54
CA MET A 29 -12.50 -3.00 -1.64
C MET A 29 -13.79 -2.18 -1.74
N VAL A 30 -13.91 -1.13 -0.92
CA VAL A 30 -15.08 -0.22 -0.93
C VAL A 30 -15.23 0.49 -2.29
N MET A 31 -14.13 0.94 -2.88
CA MET A 31 -14.15 1.59 -4.21
C MET A 31 -14.42 0.60 -5.36
N ARG A 32 -14.39 -0.71 -5.07
CA ARG A 32 -14.81 -1.79 -6.00
C ARG A 32 -16.27 -2.24 -5.77
N GLY A 33 -17.04 -1.48 -4.97
CA GLY A 33 -18.45 -1.76 -4.70
C GLY A 33 -18.73 -2.71 -3.53
N MET A 34 -17.70 -3.17 -2.80
CA MET A 34 -17.92 -3.97 -1.59
C MET A 34 -18.36 -3.07 -0.43
N LYS A 35 -19.54 -3.35 0.09
CA LYS A 35 -20.09 -2.58 1.22
C LYS A 35 -19.41 -2.98 2.53
N ILE A 36 -19.07 -2.00 3.32
CA ILE A 36 -18.61 -2.13 4.71
C ILE A 36 -19.57 -1.30 5.55
N ASP A 37 -20.26 -1.93 6.49
CA ASP A 37 -21.10 -1.21 7.44
C ASP A 37 -20.26 -0.40 8.45
N LEU A 38 -20.91 0.48 9.18
CA LEU A 38 -20.24 1.36 10.14
C LEU A 38 -19.55 0.57 11.25
N GLU A 39 -20.21 -0.48 11.78
CA GLU A 39 -19.68 -1.29 12.87
C GLU A 39 -18.38 -2.00 12.46
N LYS A 40 -18.39 -2.62 11.27
CA LYS A 40 -17.19 -3.25 10.70
C LYS A 40 -16.09 -2.22 10.42
N GLY A 41 -16.44 -1.04 9.95
CA GLY A 41 -15.50 0.07 9.73
C GLY A 41 -14.80 0.48 11.04
N LEU A 42 -15.58 0.69 12.11
CA LEU A 42 -15.07 1.03 13.45
C LEU A 42 -14.23 -0.11 14.04
N TYR A 43 -14.66 -1.36 13.87
CA TYR A 43 -13.87 -2.51 14.30
C TYR A 43 -12.51 -2.55 13.60
N ILE A 44 -12.46 -2.37 12.27
CA ILE A 44 -11.20 -2.35 11.50
C ILE A 44 -10.25 -1.27 12.03
N LEU A 45 -10.75 -0.05 12.32
CA LEU A 45 -9.91 1.03 12.84
C LEU A 45 -9.36 0.72 14.24
N SER A 46 -10.21 0.21 15.13
CA SER A 46 -9.79 -0.17 16.49
C SER A 46 -8.84 -1.36 16.50
N ASP A 47 -9.04 -2.33 15.62
CA ASP A 47 -8.14 -3.47 15.45
C ASP A 47 -6.77 -3.02 14.91
N CYS A 48 -6.76 -2.19 13.87
CA CYS A 48 -5.52 -1.60 13.36
C CYS A 48 -4.77 -0.79 14.42
N LYS A 49 -5.49 -0.08 15.31
CA LYS A 49 -4.86 0.65 16.42
C LYS A 49 -4.19 -0.29 17.42
N ARG A 50 -4.83 -1.43 17.78
CA ARG A 50 -4.23 -2.44 18.66
C ARG A 50 -2.97 -3.03 18.07
N ILE A 51 -3.04 -3.44 16.79
CA ILE A 51 -1.89 -4.01 16.06
C ILE A 51 -0.75 -2.98 15.94
N ALA A 52 -1.08 -1.75 15.60
CA ALA A 52 -0.11 -0.66 15.50
C ALA A 52 0.62 -0.42 16.83
N ASN A 53 -0.11 -0.40 17.94
CA ASN A 53 0.47 -0.26 19.27
C ASN A 53 1.40 -1.45 19.60
N GLN A 54 0.97 -2.68 19.32
CA GLN A 54 1.78 -3.88 19.54
C GLN A 54 3.08 -3.90 18.72
N LYS A 55 3.02 -3.36 17.51
CA LYS A 55 4.15 -3.33 16.56
C LYS A 55 4.92 -2.01 16.56
N GLU A 56 4.61 -1.11 17.49
CA GLU A 56 5.22 0.23 17.60
C GLU A 56 5.12 1.06 16.32
N ILE A 57 4.04 0.84 15.54
CA ILE A 57 3.74 1.58 14.32
C ILE A 57 2.89 2.81 14.67
N ALA A 58 3.31 4.00 14.25
CA ALA A 58 2.51 5.21 14.43
C ALA A 58 1.19 5.12 13.67
N PHE A 59 0.04 5.28 14.38
CA PHE A 59 -1.30 5.18 13.82
C PHE A 59 -2.30 5.96 14.68
N GLY A 60 -3.24 6.69 14.05
CA GLY A 60 -4.35 7.29 14.81
C GLY A 60 -4.75 8.69 14.39
N ASN A 61 -3.85 9.53 13.85
CA ASN A 61 -4.24 10.78 13.21
C ASN A 61 -4.65 10.47 11.76
N ILE A 62 -5.94 10.15 11.57
CA ILE A 62 -6.43 9.51 10.35
C ILE A 62 -7.19 10.51 9.49
N THR A 63 -6.90 10.50 8.18
CA THR A 63 -7.77 11.06 7.15
C THR A 63 -8.17 9.94 6.19
N ASP A 64 -9.45 9.92 5.79
CA ASP A 64 -9.93 8.90 4.85
C ASP A 64 -9.22 9.05 3.50
N PRO A 65 -8.50 8.02 3.02
CA PRO A 65 -7.86 8.03 1.72
C PRO A 65 -8.80 7.70 0.56
N LEU A 66 -10.02 7.21 0.82
CA LEU A 66 -10.93 6.74 -0.23
C LEU A 66 -11.27 7.85 -1.25
N GLY A 67 -11.72 7.43 -2.42
CA GLY A 67 -12.07 8.34 -3.49
C GLY A 67 -10.84 9.06 -4.06
N ARG A 68 -10.91 10.38 -4.15
CA ARG A 68 -9.93 11.21 -4.84
C ARG A 68 -8.49 11.06 -4.31
N ALA A 69 -8.31 10.79 -3.02
CA ALA A 69 -6.96 10.62 -2.46
C ALA A 69 -6.26 9.38 -3.03
N VAL A 70 -6.96 8.24 -3.08
CA VAL A 70 -6.45 7.01 -3.72
C VAL A 70 -6.21 7.22 -5.21
N GLU A 71 -7.14 7.84 -5.94
CA GLU A 71 -7.00 8.06 -7.39
C GLU A 71 -5.78 8.92 -7.70
N ARG A 72 -5.56 9.99 -6.94
CA ARG A 72 -4.39 10.86 -7.13
C ARG A 72 -3.09 10.21 -6.69
N CYS A 73 -3.11 9.38 -5.65
CA CYS A 73 -1.97 8.55 -5.28
C CYS A 73 -1.60 7.61 -6.45
N TYR A 74 -2.59 6.95 -7.04
CA TYR A 74 -2.36 5.99 -8.11
C TYR A 74 -2.01 6.65 -9.45
N SER A 75 -2.45 7.88 -9.69
CA SER A 75 -2.00 8.63 -10.87
C SER A 75 -0.49 8.95 -10.83
N LEU A 76 0.09 9.10 -9.63
CA LEU A 76 1.53 9.28 -9.43
C LEU A 76 2.34 7.98 -9.47
N PHE A 77 1.68 6.82 -9.31
CA PHE A 77 2.37 5.54 -9.21
C PHE A 77 3.25 5.21 -10.42
N PRO A 78 2.82 5.36 -11.69
CA PRO A 78 3.68 5.10 -12.84
C PRO A 78 4.94 5.97 -12.86
N TYR A 79 4.83 7.23 -12.42
CA TYR A 79 5.96 8.15 -12.35
C TYR A 79 7.00 7.69 -11.32
N VAL A 80 6.58 7.43 -10.08
CA VAL A 80 7.50 7.01 -9.01
C VAL A 80 8.08 5.61 -9.26
N LYS A 81 7.31 4.72 -9.92
CA LYS A 81 7.75 3.38 -10.31
C LYS A 81 8.88 3.42 -11.34
N ARG A 82 8.78 4.28 -12.35
CA ARG A 82 9.87 4.48 -13.36
C ARG A 82 11.18 4.94 -12.71
N LEU A 83 11.11 5.53 -11.52
CA LEU A 83 12.25 6.05 -10.79
C LEU A 83 12.65 5.16 -9.59
N ASN A 84 12.07 3.94 -9.50
CA ASN A 84 12.29 2.98 -8.41
C ASN A 84 12.05 3.58 -7.02
N LYS A 85 10.98 4.40 -6.87
CA LYS A 85 10.60 5.11 -5.65
C LYS A 85 9.24 4.69 -5.10
N GLU A 86 8.67 3.59 -5.58
CA GLU A 86 7.31 3.17 -5.21
C GLU A 86 7.19 2.79 -3.73
N GLU A 87 8.20 2.14 -3.14
CA GLU A 87 8.17 1.77 -1.71
C GLU A 87 8.14 3.00 -0.81
N GLU A 88 9.10 3.90 -1.01
CA GLU A 88 9.21 5.12 -0.24
C GLU A 88 7.97 6.02 -0.47
N PHE A 89 7.46 6.06 -1.70
CA PHE A 89 6.25 6.79 -2.03
C PHE A 89 5.03 6.28 -1.27
N PHE A 90 4.76 4.97 -1.31
CA PHE A 90 3.64 4.39 -0.56
C PHE A 90 3.84 4.53 0.94
N ASN A 91 5.06 4.38 1.45
CA ASN A 91 5.35 4.58 2.86
C ASN A 91 5.02 6.02 3.31
N LEU A 92 5.43 7.02 2.56
CA LEU A 92 5.14 8.43 2.86
C LEU A 92 3.65 8.74 2.72
N PHE A 93 2.99 8.25 1.66
CA PHE A 93 1.57 8.51 1.43
C PHE A 93 0.69 7.86 2.52
N LEU A 94 0.91 6.58 2.80
CA LEU A 94 0.13 5.87 3.82
C LEU A 94 0.40 6.42 5.23
N THR A 95 1.63 6.83 5.54
CA THR A 95 1.94 7.52 6.79
C THR A 95 1.21 8.87 6.88
N ALA A 96 1.17 9.63 5.80
CA ALA A 96 0.47 10.91 5.76
C ALA A 96 -1.02 10.76 6.12
N VAL A 97 -1.70 9.74 5.59
CA VAL A 97 -3.14 9.54 5.79
C VAL A 97 -3.51 8.74 7.05
N TRP A 98 -2.70 7.76 7.48
CA TRP A 98 -3.02 6.89 8.61
C TRP A 98 -2.38 7.30 9.94
N SER A 99 -1.41 8.22 9.91
CA SER A 99 -0.66 8.63 11.10
C SER A 99 -0.58 10.14 11.30
N ASN A 100 -0.48 10.93 10.21
CA ASN A 100 -0.20 12.36 10.31
C ASN A 100 -1.42 13.25 10.06
N GLY A 101 -2.61 12.70 9.84
CA GLY A 101 -3.84 13.46 9.60
C GLY A 101 -3.81 14.33 8.34
N GLN A 102 -3.01 13.96 7.34
CA GLN A 102 -2.86 14.75 6.12
C GLN A 102 -3.83 14.28 5.04
N HIS A 103 -4.56 15.20 4.44
CA HIS A 103 -5.48 14.88 3.34
C HIS A 103 -4.71 14.50 2.08
N GLY A 104 -4.75 13.21 1.69
CA GLY A 104 -4.02 12.64 0.57
C GLY A 104 -4.41 13.21 -0.81
N TYR A 105 -5.57 13.87 -0.93
CA TYR A 105 -6.01 14.52 -2.17
C TYR A 105 -5.46 15.93 -2.39
N LEU A 106 -4.83 16.54 -1.39
CA LEU A 106 -4.33 17.91 -1.50
C LEU A 106 -2.98 17.97 -2.22
N ASN A 107 -2.83 18.93 -3.14
CA ASN A 107 -1.55 19.22 -3.80
C ASN A 107 -0.42 19.44 -2.79
N LYS A 108 -0.70 20.12 -1.65
CA LYS A 108 0.28 20.37 -0.60
C LYS A 108 0.86 19.07 -0.06
N THR A 109 0.02 18.09 0.25
CA THR A 109 0.44 16.78 0.76
C THR A 109 1.27 16.05 -0.28
N LEU A 110 0.76 15.89 -1.50
CA LEU A 110 1.45 15.18 -2.58
C LEU A 110 2.77 15.84 -2.96
N LYS A 111 2.81 17.18 -3.05
CA LYS A 111 4.04 17.93 -3.31
C LYS A 111 5.10 17.68 -2.23
N ASN A 112 4.71 17.64 -0.96
CA ASN A 112 5.63 17.36 0.13
C ASN A 112 6.18 15.93 0.05
N ILE A 113 5.34 14.95 -0.32
CA ILE A 113 5.76 13.56 -0.52
C ILE A 113 6.78 13.48 -1.66
N ILE A 114 6.46 14.03 -2.83
CA ILE A 114 7.34 14.02 -4.02
C ILE A 114 8.69 14.69 -3.71
N ARG A 115 8.69 15.80 -2.97
CA ARG A 115 9.93 16.48 -2.56
C ARG A 115 10.79 15.65 -1.60
N LYS A 116 10.16 14.91 -0.68
CA LYS A 116 10.87 14.00 0.24
C LYS A 116 11.51 12.80 -0.47
N LEU A 117 11.09 12.53 -1.70
CA LEU A 117 11.69 11.51 -2.57
C LEU A 117 12.81 12.10 -3.47
N ASP A 118 13.14 13.37 -3.30
CA ASP A 118 14.06 14.12 -4.15
C ASP A 118 13.63 14.17 -5.63
N LEU A 119 12.29 14.18 -5.86
CA LEU A 119 11.70 14.20 -7.19
C LEU A 119 11.10 15.56 -7.58
N SER A 120 11.03 15.81 -8.89
CA SER A 120 10.44 17.02 -9.45
C SER A 120 8.91 17.04 -9.27
N TRP A 121 8.41 18.01 -8.49
CA TRP A 121 6.96 18.24 -8.40
C TRP A 121 6.34 18.67 -9.73
N ASN A 122 7.06 19.45 -10.53
CA ASN A 122 6.54 19.92 -11.82
C ASN A 122 6.29 18.75 -12.78
N ASP A 123 7.13 17.72 -12.76
CA ASP A 123 6.94 16.53 -13.58
C ASP A 123 5.88 15.61 -12.97
N ALA A 124 5.92 15.35 -11.68
CA ALA A 124 4.89 14.57 -11.00
C ALA A 124 3.49 15.18 -11.20
N LYS A 125 3.36 16.49 -11.16
CA LYS A 125 2.08 17.19 -11.34
C LYS A 125 1.43 16.93 -12.71
N LYS A 126 2.21 16.64 -13.75
CA LYS A 126 1.69 16.31 -15.09
C LYS A 126 0.94 14.98 -15.11
N GLU A 127 1.26 14.08 -14.16
CA GLU A 127 0.63 12.78 -14.03
C GLU A 127 -0.69 12.84 -13.23
N LEU A 128 -0.88 13.90 -12.44
CA LEU A 128 -2.06 14.02 -11.59
C LEU A 128 -3.34 14.12 -12.42
N ASP A 129 -4.37 13.42 -11.92
CA ASP A 129 -5.70 13.40 -12.49
C ASP A 129 -5.75 12.78 -13.92
N THR A 130 -4.67 12.06 -14.36
CA THR A 130 -4.66 11.22 -15.57
C THR A 130 -5.35 9.89 -15.30
N ASN A 131 -5.64 9.11 -16.34
CA ASN A 131 -6.38 7.83 -16.22
C ASN A 131 -5.60 6.59 -16.69
N TYR A 132 -4.42 6.74 -17.30
CA TYR A 132 -3.68 5.61 -17.87
C TYR A 132 -3.16 4.61 -16.83
N TRP A 133 -3.03 5.02 -15.57
CA TRP A 133 -2.70 4.12 -14.45
C TRP A 133 -3.78 3.06 -14.18
N ARG A 134 -5.04 3.29 -14.61
CA ARG A 134 -6.18 2.42 -14.30
C ARG A 134 -6.01 1.02 -14.87
N GLU A 135 -5.43 0.89 -16.05
CA GLU A 135 -5.18 -0.41 -16.68
C GLU A 135 -4.21 -1.26 -15.84
N GLU A 136 -3.11 -0.66 -15.35
CA GLU A 136 -2.16 -1.36 -14.48
C GLU A 136 -2.82 -1.83 -13.19
N ILE A 137 -3.62 -0.97 -12.55
CA ILE A 137 -4.35 -1.29 -11.32
C ILE A 137 -5.34 -2.43 -11.54
N GLU A 138 -6.04 -2.45 -12.68
CA GLU A 138 -6.97 -3.52 -13.04
C GLU A 138 -6.22 -4.83 -13.33
N ASN A 139 -5.09 -4.78 -14.01
CA ASN A 139 -4.25 -5.96 -14.24
C ASN A 139 -3.69 -6.52 -12.92
N ASN A 140 -3.33 -5.65 -11.97
CA ASN A 140 -2.94 -6.05 -10.63
C ASN A 140 -4.07 -6.75 -9.87
N ARG A 141 -5.31 -6.25 -10.01
CA ARG A 141 -6.51 -6.88 -9.43
C ARG A 141 -6.74 -8.28 -10.00
N LYS A 142 -6.67 -8.44 -11.32
CA LYS A 142 -6.79 -9.76 -11.98
C LYS A 142 -5.72 -10.73 -11.48
N ALA A 143 -4.47 -10.26 -11.39
CA ALA A 143 -3.37 -11.08 -10.89
C ALA A 143 -3.57 -11.51 -9.42
N MET A 144 -4.15 -10.65 -8.57
CA MET A 144 -4.51 -11.01 -7.19
C MET A 144 -5.60 -12.11 -7.17
N TYR A 145 -6.63 -12.02 -8.03
CA TYR A 145 -7.63 -13.08 -8.12
C TYR A 145 -7.06 -14.40 -8.64
N ASN A 146 -6.12 -14.35 -9.59
CA ASN A 146 -5.47 -15.56 -10.14
C ASN A 146 -4.68 -16.34 -9.07
N ILE A 147 -4.22 -15.69 -8.03
CA ILE A 147 -3.59 -16.37 -6.87
C ILE A 147 -4.60 -16.74 -5.77
N GLY A 148 -5.91 -16.70 -6.05
CA GLY A 148 -6.97 -17.06 -5.12
C GLY A 148 -7.22 -16.05 -4.00
N LYS A 149 -6.85 -14.77 -4.17
CA LYS A 149 -7.06 -13.70 -3.17
C LYS A 149 -7.98 -12.63 -3.74
N TRP A 150 -8.71 -11.92 -2.87
CA TRP A 150 -9.71 -10.93 -3.28
C TRP A 150 -9.57 -9.56 -2.61
N GLY A 151 -8.60 -9.37 -1.73
CA GLY A 151 -8.41 -8.11 -1.00
C GLY A 151 -6.96 -7.82 -0.61
N PRO A 152 -6.58 -6.53 -0.50
CA PRO A 152 -5.28 -6.11 0.01
C PRO A 152 -5.25 -6.14 1.56
N PRO A 153 -4.08 -6.39 2.16
CA PRO A 153 -2.84 -6.80 1.52
C PRO A 153 -2.85 -8.30 1.17
N SER A 154 -2.37 -8.64 -0.03
CA SER A 154 -2.13 -10.02 -0.45
C SER A 154 -0.71 -10.18 -0.95
N PHE A 155 -0.15 -11.38 -0.79
CA PHE A 155 1.24 -11.66 -1.11
C PHE A 155 1.36 -12.93 -1.95
N ALA A 156 2.18 -12.88 -3.00
CA ALA A 156 2.71 -14.06 -3.67
C ALA A 156 4.20 -14.14 -3.32
N VAL A 157 4.57 -15.08 -2.48
CA VAL A 157 5.97 -15.32 -2.10
C VAL A 157 6.59 -16.26 -3.13
N LYS A 158 7.74 -15.87 -3.66
CA LYS A 158 8.43 -16.61 -4.70
C LYS A 158 9.90 -16.80 -4.36
N ASN A 159 10.48 -17.91 -4.83
CA ASN A 159 11.92 -18.11 -4.77
C ASN A 159 12.66 -17.33 -5.87
N GLN A 160 13.98 -17.46 -5.92
CA GLN A 160 14.83 -16.79 -6.92
C GLN A 160 14.54 -17.25 -8.37
N ASN A 161 13.96 -18.44 -8.55
CA ASN A 161 13.56 -18.97 -9.86
C ASN A 161 12.15 -18.52 -10.29
N ASN A 162 11.52 -17.56 -9.56
CA ASN A 162 10.12 -17.13 -9.75
C ASN A 162 9.05 -18.20 -9.48
N GLU A 163 9.39 -19.32 -8.87
CA GLU A 163 8.43 -20.33 -8.45
C GLU A 163 7.66 -19.85 -7.22
N VAL A 164 6.34 -20.04 -7.23
CA VAL A 164 5.47 -19.62 -6.10
C VAL A 164 5.62 -20.59 -4.95
N LEU A 165 6.13 -20.11 -3.83
CA LEU A 165 6.25 -20.87 -2.59
C LEU A 165 4.91 -20.86 -1.83
N THR A 166 4.26 -19.71 -1.76
CA THR A 166 2.96 -19.58 -1.12
C THR A 166 2.23 -18.30 -1.54
N ASN A 167 0.90 -18.30 -1.37
CA ASN A 167 0.04 -17.14 -1.55
C ASN A 167 -0.68 -16.82 -0.24
N LEU A 168 -0.46 -15.63 0.32
CA LEU A 168 -0.98 -15.22 1.61
C LEU A 168 -1.94 -14.03 1.48
N TRP A 169 -2.84 -13.90 2.46
CA TRP A 169 -3.74 -12.76 2.59
C TRP A 169 -3.78 -12.28 4.05
N GLY A 170 -3.68 -10.98 4.22
CA GLY A 170 -3.70 -10.33 5.52
C GLY A 170 -2.32 -9.91 6.02
N GLN A 171 -2.28 -8.76 6.69
CA GLN A 171 -1.06 -8.24 7.31
C GLN A 171 -0.55 -9.13 8.47
N ASP A 172 -1.42 -9.94 9.03
CA ASP A 172 -1.18 -10.88 10.11
C ASP A 172 -0.50 -12.19 9.65
N ARG A 173 -0.12 -12.29 8.39
CA ARG A 173 0.60 -13.44 7.80
C ARG A 173 2.04 -13.13 7.39
N ILE A 174 2.56 -11.94 7.72
CA ILE A 174 3.94 -11.54 7.36
C ILE A 174 4.97 -12.40 8.10
N TRP A 175 4.67 -12.85 9.32
CA TRP A 175 5.53 -13.79 10.04
C TRP A 175 5.81 -15.08 9.23
N LEU A 176 4.82 -15.56 8.46
CA LEU A 176 5.00 -16.75 7.62
C LEU A 176 5.92 -16.48 6.41
N ILE A 177 5.96 -15.24 5.89
CA ILE A 177 6.95 -14.84 4.88
C ILE A 177 8.35 -14.96 5.48
N GLU A 178 8.54 -14.49 6.70
CA GLU A 178 9.79 -14.58 7.42
C GLU A 178 10.25 -16.03 7.58
N GLU A 179 9.38 -16.92 8.10
CA GLU A 179 9.68 -18.34 8.25
C GLU A 179 10.08 -19.01 6.93
N ILE A 180 9.34 -18.77 5.84
CA ILE A 180 9.61 -19.35 4.53
C ILE A 180 10.97 -18.90 3.97
N MET A 181 11.38 -17.69 4.28
CA MET A 181 12.65 -17.14 3.79
C MET A 181 13.87 -17.65 4.56
N TYR A 182 13.68 -18.27 5.73
CA TYR A 182 14.74 -18.95 6.48
C TYR A 182 14.88 -20.45 6.14
N LEU A 183 13.95 -21.02 5.37
CA LEU A 183 13.99 -22.41 4.88
C LEU A 183 14.77 -22.52 3.57
#